data_f7cd6fc400e4e832500be3b187ab4d44
#
_entry.id   f7cd6fc400e4e832500be3b187ab4d44
#
_cell.length_a   1.000
_cell.length_b   1.000
_cell.length_c   1.000
_cell.angle_alpha   90.00
_cell.angle_beta   90.00
_cell.angle_gamma   90.00
#
_symmetry.space_group_name_H-M   'P 1'
#
loop_
_entity.id
_entity.type
_entity.pdbx_description
1 polymer ?
#
loop_
_entity_poly.entity_id
_entity_poly.type
_entity_poly.pdbx_seq_one_letter_code
_entity_poly.pdbx_strand_id
1 'polypeptide(L)'
;VGTPVTITLPLPADYPTEDLFIRHLLHNGRIVYYPVTVRVKQGSAMAEFVNKDGFSTFELLSDSRKGTVAFDNGVGERSYSLEQMDEALPTVSKDGAVFKGWKINGTLYTTVNEALLDALDQAEGHRVTAQAVLESSSPETPDDSKGDRNTGSDSDREDTDRNVARNAWKTKKVNGVVRWSYYDSDGRRVFNVWKQLLYEGTMFWYHFGADGYMDTGWFKDADGNWYYLNPVSDGTQGT
;
A
#
# COMPACT_ATOMS: atom_id res chain seq x y z
N VAL A 1 -19.71 1.67 7.92
CA VAL A 1 -19.26 0.40 8.53
C VAL A 1 -20.47 -0.52 8.51
N GLY A 2 -20.37 -1.63 7.79
CA GLY A 2 -21.45 -2.62 7.70
C GLY A 2 -21.60 -3.44 8.99
N THR A 3 -22.70 -4.20 9.10
CA THR A 3 -22.85 -5.17 10.17
C THR A 3 -21.81 -6.28 9.98
N PRO A 4 -21.02 -6.64 11.03
CA PRO A 4 -20.03 -7.71 10.92
C PRO A 4 -20.70 -9.03 10.52
N VAL A 5 -20.10 -9.73 9.56
CA VAL A 5 -20.58 -11.02 9.07
C VAL A 5 -19.48 -12.07 9.25
N THR A 6 -19.82 -13.17 9.91
CA THR A 6 -18.89 -14.31 9.98
C THR A 6 -18.97 -15.10 8.68
N ILE A 7 -17.83 -15.29 8.05
CA ILE A 7 -17.67 -16.06 6.82
C ILE A 7 -16.92 -17.34 7.18
N THR A 8 -17.38 -18.46 6.65
CA THR A 8 -16.74 -19.76 6.81
C THR A 8 -16.51 -20.37 5.44
N LEU A 9 -15.26 -20.69 5.12
CA LEU A 9 -14.84 -21.26 3.84
C LEU A 9 -14.12 -22.60 4.08
N PRO A 10 -14.27 -23.61 3.20
CA PRO A 10 -13.45 -24.81 3.30
C PRO A 10 -11.99 -24.46 3.01
N LEU A 11 -11.08 -24.97 3.84
CA LEU A 11 -9.65 -24.89 3.54
C LEU A 11 -9.29 -25.94 2.49
N PRO A 12 -8.41 -25.61 1.51
CA PRO A 12 -7.86 -26.62 0.62
C PRO A 12 -7.13 -27.72 1.43
N ALA A 13 -7.12 -28.94 0.90
CA ALA A 13 -6.31 -30.01 1.47
C ALA A 13 -4.83 -29.57 1.48
N ASP A 14 -4.14 -29.88 2.55
CA ASP A 14 -2.71 -29.55 2.73
C ASP A 14 -2.37 -28.04 2.85
N TYR A 15 -3.38 -27.17 3.00
CA TYR A 15 -3.13 -25.77 3.29
C TYR A 15 -2.70 -25.60 4.76
N PRO A 16 -1.77 -24.64 5.06
CA PRO A 16 -1.43 -24.32 6.44
C PRO A 16 -2.66 -24.05 7.31
N THR A 17 -2.60 -24.39 8.58
CA THR A 17 -3.73 -24.20 9.52
C THR A 17 -3.41 -23.20 10.63
N GLU A 18 -2.20 -22.61 10.60
CA GLU A 18 -1.72 -21.65 11.58
C GLU A 18 -1.35 -20.34 10.88
N ASP A 19 -1.40 -19.24 11.62
CA ASP A 19 -1.04 -17.87 11.17
C ASP A 19 -1.74 -17.50 9.86
N LEU A 20 -3.04 -17.82 9.76
CA LEU A 20 -3.85 -17.55 8.58
C LEU A 20 -4.53 -16.19 8.65
N PHE A 21 -4.57 -15.53 7.52
CA PHE A 21 -5.25 -14.26 7.32
C PHE A 21 -6.06 -14.27 6.02
N ILE A 22 -7.14 -13.51 6.02
CA ILE A 22 -7.80 -13.06 4.79
C ILE A 22 -7.31 -11.66 4.48
N ARG A 23 -6.68 -11.49 3.33
CA ARG A 23 -6.37 -10.20 2.73
C ARG A 23 -7.60 -9.77 1.93
N HIS A 24 -8.21 -8.67 2.35
CA HIS A 24 -9.40 -8.11 1.71
C HIS A 24 -9.03 -6.81 1.00
N LEU A 25 -9.10 -6.81 -0.33
CA LEU A 25 -8.92 -5.61 -1.14
C LEU A 25 -10.26 -4.90 -1.26
N LEU A 26 -10.40 -3.77 -0.58
CA LEU A 26 -11.60 -2.94 -0.59
C LEU A 26 -11.75 -2.18 -1.91
N HIS A 27 -12.98 -1.80 -2.27
CA HIS A 27 -13.27 -1.02 -3.48
C HIS A 27 -12.54 0.34 -3.54
N ASN A 28 -12.17 0.90 -2.38
CA ASN A 28 -11.39 2.15 -2.30
C ASN A 28 -9.87 1.94 -2.38
N GLY A 29 -9.43 0.73 -2.75
CA GLY A 29 -8.03 0.36 -2.85
C GLY A 29 -7.32 0.07 -1.53
N ARG A 30 -7.99 0.27 -0.38
CA ARG A 30 -7.42 -0.08 0.93
C ARG A 30 -7.41 -1.59 1.10
N ILE A 31 -6.34 -2.11 1.67
CA ILE A 31 -6.22 -3.52 2.05
C ILE A 31 -6.48 -3.63 3.56
N VAL A 32 -7.26 -4.64 3.94
CA VAL A 32 -7.51 -5.00 5.34
C VAL A 32 -7.19 -6.47 5.52
N TYR A 33 -6.60 -6.82 6.65
CA TYR A 33 -6.29 -8.19 7.00
C TYR A 33 -7.18 -8.65 8.14
N TYR A 34 -7.85 -9.80 7.97
CA TYR A 34 -8.65 -10.43 9.02
C TYR A 34 -7.96 -11.71 9.48
N PRO A 35 -7.71 -11.88 10.79
CA PRO A 35 -7.22 -13.14 11.30
C PRO A 35 -8.25 -14.26 11.08
N VAL A 36 -7.77 -15.44 10.74
CA VAL A 36 -8.58 -16.62 10.46
C VAL A 36 -8.49 -17.59 11.62
N THR A 37 -9.65 -18.04 12.09
CA THR A 37 -9.75 -19.17 13.02
C THR A 37 -10.03 -20.44 12.22
N VAL A 38 -9.22 -21.48 12.41
CA VAL A 38 -9.46 -22.77 11.78
C VAL A 38 -10.36 -23.62 12.67
N ARG A 39 -11.43 -24.15 12.11
CA ARG A 39 -12.35 -25.07 12.76
C ARG A 39 -12.52 -26.35 11.94
N VAL A 40 -12.68 -27.48 12.60
CA VAL A 40 -12.99 -28.74 11.92
C VAL A 40 -14.52 -28.98 11.97
N LYS A 41 -15.13 -29.07 10.79
CA LYS A 41 -16.54 -29.41 10.62
C LYS A 41 -16.66 -30.68 9.74
N GLN A 42 -17.29 -31.72 10.24
CA GLN A 42 -17.49 -32.99 9.50
C GLN A 42 -16.19 -33.56 8.90
N GLY A 43 -15.09 -33.46 9.65
CA GLY A 43 -13.78 -33.96 9.22
C GLY A 43 -13.01 -33.04 8.25
N SER A 44 -13.57 -31.90 7.85
CA SER A 44 -12.91 -30.91 6.97
C SER A 44 -12.48 -29.67 7.75
N ALA A 45 -11.28 -29.16 7.45
CA ALA A 45 -10.80 -27.89 7.99
C ALA A 45 -11.54 -26.73 7.31
N MET A 46 -11.99 -25.77 8.11
CA MET A 46 -12.74 -24.61 7.69
C MET A 46 -12.03 -23.35 8.20
N ALA A 47 -11.82 -22.38 7.33
CA ALA A 47 -11.39 -21.03 7.67
C ALA A 47 -12.61 -20.18 8.08
N GLU A 48 -12.57 -19.59 9.27
CA GLU A 48 -13.63 -18.72 9.79
C GLU A 48 -13.04 -17.35 10.09
N PHE A 49 -13.63 -16.28 9.56
CA PHE A 49 -13.23 -14.90 9.80
C PHE A 49 -14.42 -13.94 9.85
N VAL A 50 -14.24 -12.77 10.47
CA VAL A 50 -15.28 -11.76 10.60
C VAL A 50 -15.01 -10.62 9.63
N ASN A 51 -15.83 -10.50 8.60
CA ASN A 51 -15.80 -9.41 7.64
C ASN A 51 -16.62 -8.21 8.13
N LYS A 52 -16.06 -7.01 8.09
CA LYS A 52 -16.68 -5.75 8.56
C LYS A 52 -16.82 -4.70 7.46
N ASP A 53 -16.19 -4.92 6.31
CA ASP A 53 -15.90 -3.87 5.32
C ASP A 53 -16.52 -4.16 3.94
N GLY A 54 -17.63 -4.91 3.90
CA GLY A 54 -18.35 -5.24 2.65
C GLY A 54 -17.77 -6.46 1.94
N PHE A 55 -18.13 -6.64 0.68
CA PHE A 55 -17.73 -7.81 -0.13
C PHE A 55 -17.01 -7.33 -1.38
N SER A 56 -15.78 -7.76 -1.56
CA SER A 56 -14.96 -7.55 -2.74
C SER A 56 -13.97 -8.71 -2.87
N THR A 57 -12.72 -8.50 -3.26
CA THR A 57 -11.75 -9.58 -3.43
C THR A 57 -11.18 -10.03 -2.09
N PHE A 58 -11.27 -11.33 -1.82
CA PHE A 58 -10.65 -11.99 -0.68
C PHE A 58 -9.55 -12.94 -1.15
N GLU A 59 -8.43 -12.91 -0.46
CA GLU A 59 -7.30 -13.81 -0.64
C GLU A 59 -6.97 -14.47 0.70
N LEU A 60 -6.82 -15.79 0.71
CA LEU A 60 -6.34 -16.53 1.87
C LEU A 60 -4.82 -16.62 1.80
N LEU A 61 -4.15 -16.27 2.89
CA LEU A 61 -2.70 -16.35 3.01
C LEU A 61 -2.28 -16.83 4.40
N SER A 62 -1.04 -17.31 4.51
CA SER A 62 -0.39 -17.64 5.78
C SER A 62 0.79 -16.70 5.98
N ASP A 63 0.86 -16.04 7.13
CA ASP A 63 1.94 -15.13 7.48
C ASP A 63 2.24 -15.22 8.98
N SER A 64 3.39 -15.78 9.32
CA SER A 64 3.82 -15.98 10.71
C SER A 64 4.55 -14.78 11.31
N ARG A 65 4.78 -13.72 10.53
CA ARG A 65 5.52 -12.53 10.99
C ARG A 65 4.74 -11.81 12.08
N LYS A 66 5.30 -11.80 13.26
CA LYS A 66 4.75 -11.11 14.44
C LYS A 66 5.86 -10.82 15.42
N GLY A 67 5.64 -9.84 16.28
CA GLY A 67 6.60 -9.52 17.32
C GLY A 67 6.20 -8.32 18.15
N THR A 68 7.08 -7.93 19.06
CA THR A 68 6.85 -6.87 20.03
C THR A 68 7.79 -5.69 19.77
N VAL A 69 7.24 -4.50 19.71
CA VAL A 69 8.00 -3.24 19.71
C VAL A 69 7.99 -2.67 21.12
N ALA A 70 9.18 -2.49 21.69
CA ALA A 70 9.39 -1.79 22.94
C ALA A 70 9.67 -0.31 22.62
N PHE A 71 8.71 0.55 22.88
CA PHE A 71 8.80 1.99 22.66
C PHE A 71 9.42 2.70 23.87
N ASP A 72 10.33 3.63 23.64
CA ASP A 72 10.86 4.49 24.68
C ASP A 72 9.86 5.61 25.11
N ASN A 73 10.31 6.57 25.90
CA ASN A 73 9.53 7.71 26.39
C ASN A 73 8.21 7.33 27.09
N GLY A 74 8.17 6.16 27.75
CA GLY A 74 7.03 5.76 28.58
C GLY A 74 5.84 5.21 27.82
N VAL A 75 5.94 4.99 26.51
CA VAL A 75 4.87 4.40 25.71
C VAL A 75 4.65 2.92 26.04
N GLY A 76 5.72 2.19 26.40
CA GLY A 76 5.65 0.77 26.73
C GLY A 76 5.78 -0.16 25.53
N GLU A 77 5.23 -1.35 25.65
CA GLU A 77 5.37 -2.40 24.64
C GLU A 77 4.05 -2.64 23.92
N ARG A 78 4.12 -2.95 22.62
CA ARG A 78 2.98 -3.38 21.82
C ARG A 78 3.38 -4.49 20.86
N SER A 79 2.51 -5.47 20.69
CA SER A 79 2.68 -6.56 19.72
C SER A 79 1.98 -6.21 18.42
N TYR A 80 2.63 -6.60 17.32
CA TYR A 80 2.15 -6.38 15.95
C TYR A 80 2.27 -7.66 15.14
N SER A 81 1.34 -7.82 14.23
CA SER A 81 1.27 -8.86 13.21
C SER A 81 0.66 -8.27 11.95
N LEU A 82 0.36 -9.09 10.96
CA LEU A 82 -0.31 -8.66 9.74
C LEU A 82 -1.70 -8.02 10.00
N GLU A 83 -2.37 -8.39 11.10
CA GLU A 83 -3.66 -7.81 11.50
C GLU A 83 -3.61 -6.29 11.68
N GLN A 84 -2.48 -5.75 12.17
CA GLN A 84 -2.29 -4.32 12.42
C GLN A 84 -1.67 -3.57 11.23
N MET A 85 -1.62 -4.18 10.04
CA MET A 85 -1.08 -3.53 8.84
C MET A 85 -1.72 -2.16 8.62
N ASP A 86 -0.90 -1.16 8.30
CA ASP A 86 -1.26 0.25 8.11
C ASP A 86 -1.75 1.00 9.36
N GLU A 87 -1.84 0.34 10.53
CA GLU A 87 -2.13 1.05 11.77
C GLU A 87 -1.02 2.05 12.11
N ALA A 88 -1.44 3.23 12.58
CA ALA A 88 -0.49 4.22 13.08
C ALA A 88 0.20 3.72 14.36
N LEU A 89 1.52 3.86 14.40
CA LEU A 89 2.27 3.63 15.62
C LEU A 89 1.93 4.71 16.67
N PRO A 90 2.09 4.42 17.97
CA PRO A 90 1.83 5.41 19.01
C PRO A 90 2.66 6.67 18.81
N THR A 91 2.17 7.80 19.29
CA THR A 91 2.88 9.09 19.23
C THR A 91 3.31 9.52 20.62
N VAL A 92 4.36 10.33 20.69
CA VAL A 92 4.78 11.00 21.92
C VAL A 92 4.66 12.52 21.75
N SER A 93 4.28 13.20 22.82
CA SER A 93 4.23 14.66 22.87
C SER A 93 5.33 15.16 23.79
N LYS A 94 6.06 16.18 23.33
CA LYS A 94 7.09 16.87 24.12
C LYS A 94 7.03 18.36 23.76
N ASP A 95 6.99 19.20 24.79
CA ASP A 95 6.94 20.65 24.59
C ASP A 95 8.12 21.14 23.75
N GLY A 96 7.83 21.98 22.75
CA GLY A 96 8.82 22.55 21.84
C GLY A 96 9.42 21.53 20.84
N ALA A 97 8.79 20.38 20.64
CA ALA A 97 9.24 19.40 19.70
C ALA A 97 8.10 18.80 18.85
N VAL A 98 8.40 18.44 17.62
CA VAL A 98 7.50 17.74 16.69
C VAL A 98 7.94 16.27 16.61
N PHE A 99 7.02 15.37 16.89
CA PHE A 99 7.26 13.94 16.72
C PHE A 99 7.27 13.57 15.24
N LYS A 100 8.31 12.86 14.78
CA LYS A 100 8.50 12.45 13.39
C LYS A 100 8.25 10.96 13.15
N GLY A 101 8.35 10.15 14.19
CA GLY A 101 8.19 8.71 14.09
C GLY A 101 9.12 7.96 15.03
N TRP A 102 9.17 6.66 14.86
CA TRP A 102 9.98 5.73 15.65
C TRP A 102 11.16 5.20 14.84
N LYS A 103 12.36 5.36 15.35
CA LYS A 103 13.57 4.78 14.76
C LYS A 103 13.80 3.38 15.31
N ILE A 104 13.77 2.38 14.42
CA ILE A 104 14.00 0.96 14.70
C ILE A 104 15.08 0.48 13.73
N ASN A 105 16.18 -0.08 14.24
CA ASN A 105 17.32 -0.56 13.42
C ASN A 105 17.78 0.45 12.34
N GLY A 106 17.72 1.76 12.66
CA GLY A 106 18.14 2.82 11.75
C GLY A 106 17.05 3.36 10.83
N THR A 107 15.94 2.65 10.65
CA THR A 107 14.79 3.04 9.79
C THR A 107 13.72 3.77 10.61
N LEU A 108 13.08 4.78 10.00
CA LEU A 108 11.99 5.54 10.60
C LEU A 108 10.64 4.94 10.22
N TYR A 109 9.80 4.70 11.23
CA TYR A 109 8.45 4.16 11.08
C TYR A 109 7.41 5.08 11.72
N THR A 110 6.27 5.24 11.07
CA THR A 110 5.08 5.95 11.58
C THR A 110 3.85 5.05 11.61
N THR A 111 3.88 3.98 10.83
CA THR A 111 2.81 2.97 10.73
C THR A 111 3.41 1.57 10.76
N VAL A 112 2.57 0.58 11.02
CA VAL A 112 2.91 -0.84 10.80
C VAL A 112 2.93 -1.08 9.29
N ASN A 113 4.03 -1.63 8.78
CA ASN A 113 4.20 -1.96 7.37
C ASN A 113 5.04 -3.24 7.21
N GLU A 114 5.16 -3.73 5.99
CA GLU A 114 5.93 -4.94 5.66
C GLU A 114 7.34 -4.91 6.24
N ALA A 115 8.05 -3.78 6.08
CA ALA A 115 9.42 -3.65 6.57
C ALA A 115 9.52 -3.73 8.11
N LEU A 116 8.51 -3.26 8.84
CA LEU A 116 8.46 -3.41 10.29
C LEU A 116 8.19 -4.87 10.68
N LEU A 117 7.27 -5.55 9.99
CA LEU A 117 6.99 -6.97 10.25
C LEU A 117 8.23 -7.83 9.95
N ASP A 118 8.94 -7.56 8.87
CA ASP A 118 10.22 -8.23 8.55
C ASP A 118 11.29 -7.98 9.61
N ALA A 119 11.39 -6.75 10.12
CA ALA A 119 12.32 -6.41 11.18
C ALA A 119 12.00 -7.13 12.50
N LEU A 120 10.71 -7.32 12.80
CA LEU A 120 10.25 -8.10 13.96
C LEU A 120 10.54 -9.59 13.81
N ASP A 121 10.27 -10.14 12.62
CA ASP A 121 10.50 -11.55 12.35
C ASP A 121 11.98 -11.94 12.43
N GLN A 122 12.87 -11.07 11.94
CA GLN A 122 14.32 -11.28 11.95
C GLN A 122 14.98 -10.99 13.31
N ALA A 123 14.27 -10.31 14.21
CA ALA A 123 14.83 -9.96 15.52
C ALA A 123 14.87 -11.16 16.46
N GLU A 124 15.92 -11.25 17.28
CA GLU A 124 16.03 -12.25 18.33
C GLU A 124 14.84 -12.13 19.30
N GLY A 125 14.12 -13.23 19.51
CA GLY A 125 12.91 -13.27 20.32
C GLY A 125 11.76 -12.45 19.75
N HIS A 126 11.78 -12.12 18.45
CA HIS A 126 10.78 -11.31 17.77
C HIS A 126 10.50 -9.98 18.48
N ARG A 127 11.55 -9.32 18.96
CA ARG A 127 11.44 -8.08 19.73
C ARG A 127 12.46 -7.04 19.26
N VAL A 128 11.95 -5.81 19.03
CA VAL A 128 12.77 -4.65 18.67
C VAL A 128 12.54 -3.48 19.62
N THR A 129 13.53 -2.59 19.73
CA THR A 129 13.40 -1.34 20.49
C THR A 129 13.20 -0.18 19.54
N ALA A 130 12.23 0.68 19.84
CA ALA A 130 11.92 1.87 19.09
C ALA A 130 12.31 3.12 19.86
N GLN A 131 13.04 4.03 19.22
CA GLN A 131 13.43 5.33 19.77
C GLN A 131 12.62 6.43 19.10
N ALA A 132 12.01 7.32 19.91
CA ALA A 132 11.29 8.46 19.38
C ALA A 132 12.22 9.45 18.67
N VAL A 133 11.85 9.85 17.46
CA VAL A 133 12.51 10.93 16.73
C VAL A 133 11.70 12.20 16.89
N LEU A 134 12.32 13.19 17.54
CA LEU A 134 11.73 14.49 17.88
C LEU A 134 12.59 15.59 17.26
N GLU A 135 11.96 16.50 16.53
CA GLU A 135 12.60 17.71 16.00
C GLU A 135 12.17 18.94 16.78
N SER A 136 13.09 19.84 17.11
CA SER A 136 12.78 21.10 17.76
C SER A 136 11.85 21.95 16.89
N SER A 137 10.78 22.48 17.49
CA SER A 137 9.84 23.40 16.82
C SER A 137 10.33 24.86 16.89
N SER A 138 11.65 25.13 16.83
CA SER A 138 12.13 26.50 16.70
C SER A 138 11.67 27.07 15.36
N PRO A 139 11.04 28.27 15.35
CA PRO A 139 10.76 28.93 14.08
C PRO A 139 12.07 29.28 13.42
N GLU A 140 12.32 28.71 12.24
CA GLU A 140 13.38 29.21 11.37
C GLU A 140 13.06 30.65 11.00
N THR A 141 13.85 31.59 11.49
CA THR A 141 13.87 32.95 10.96
C THR A 141 14.35 32.87 9.51
N PRO A 142 13.59 33.47 8.56
CA PRO A 142 14.09 33.54 7.18
C PRO A 142 15.39 34.33 7.17
N ASP A 143 16.47 33.69 6.79
CA ASP A 143 17.73 34.36 6.46
C ASP A 143 17.55 35.08 5.13
N ASP A 144 17.40 36.40 5.24
CA ASP A 144 17.27 37.35 4.14
C ASP A 144 18.69 37.67 3.62
N SER A 145 19.27 36.72 2.86
CA SER A 145 20.52 36.98 2.15
C SER A 145 20.26 37.19 0.65
N LYS A 146 20.06 38.45 0.33
CA LYS A 146 20.20 38.97 -1.05
C LYS A 146 21.61 38.77 -1.57
N GLY A 147 21.74 38.33 -2.81
CA GLY A 147 22.98 38.35 -3.61
C GLY A 147 22.68 37.79 -4.99
N ASP A 148 22.29 38.60 -5.81
CA ASP A 148 22.78 39.38 -6.95
C ASP A 148 23.31 38.55 -8.14
N ARG A 149 22.57 38.70 -9.22
CA ARG A 149 22.90 38.71 -10.65
C ARG A 149 24.11 37.92 -11.18
N ASN A 150 23.86 37.08 -12.17
CA ASN A 150 24.56 37.30 -13.44
C ASN A 150 23.76 36.75 -14.65
N THR A 151 23.67 37.62 -15.63
CA THR A 151 23.19 37.43 -16.99
C THR A 151 24.20 36.62 -17.80
N GLY A 152 23.73 35.66 -18.57
CA GLY A 152 24.55 35.01 -19.60
C GLY A 152 23.64 34.30 -20.60
N SER A 153 23.57 34.88 -21.74
CA SER A 153 22.78 34.55 -22.91
C SER A 153 23.23 33.27 -23.62
N ASP A 154 22.27 32.76 -24.37
CA ASP A 154 22.39 32.02 -25.64
C ASP A 154 22.69 30.53 -25.60
N SER A 155 21.79 29.75 -26.07
CA SER A 155 21.56 29.39 -27.47
C SER A 155 20.61 28.20 -27.60
N ASP A 156 19.69 28.34 -28.47
CA ASP A 156 18.98 27.38 -29.31
C ASP A 156 19.09 25.90 -28.92
N ARG A 157 18.07 25.40 -28.24
CA ARG A 157 17.64 24.03 -28.42
C ARG A 157 16.13 24.02 -28.61
N GLU A 158 15.77 23.57 -29.79
CA GLU A 158 14.41 23.40 -30.27
C GLU A 158 13.45 22.88 -29.23
N ASP A 159 12.43 23.64 -29.03
CA ASP A 159 11.27 23.48 -28.18
C ASP A 159 10.35 22.41 -28.80
N THR A 160 10.68 21.13 -28.57
CA THR A 160 9.80 19.99 -28.93
C THR A 160 9.10 19.38 -27.72
N ASP A 161 9.17 20.00 -26.53
CA ASP A 161 8.68 19.38 -25.29
C ASP A 161 7.42 20.05 -24.68
N ARG A 162 6.60 20.74 -25.49
CA ARG A 162 5.42 21.48 -24.98
C ARG A 162 4.14 20.66 -24.86
N ASN A 163 4.16 19.34 -25.11
CA ASN A 163 2.94 18.52 -25.00
C ASN A 163 3.15 17.09 -24.49
N VAL A 164 4.11 16.88 -23.61
CA VAL A 164 4.25 15.58 -22.95
C VAL A 164 3.22 15.48 -21.84
N ALA A 165 2.31 14.53 -21.95
CA ALA A 165 1.34 14.22 -20.89
C ALA A 165 2.10 13.72 -19.65
N ARG A 166 1.85 14.35 -18.48
CA ARG A 166 2.45 13.97 -17.19
C ARG A 166 1.34 13.71 -16.19
N ASN A 167 1.48 12.66 -15.40
CA ASN A 167 0.45 12.19 -14.48
C ASN A 167 -0.94 12.14 -15.16
N ALA A 168 -0.99 11.58 -16.37
CA ALA A 168 -2.15 11.72 -17.23
C ALA A 168 -2.53 10.43 -17.94
N TRP A 169 -3.83 10.21 -18.02
CA TRP A 169 -4.41 9.17 -18.85
C TRP A 169 -4.47 9.58 -20.30
N LYS A 170 -4.20 8.64 -21.20
CA LYS A 170 -4.45 8.77 -22.63
C LYS A 170 -5.20 7.57 -23.18
N THR A 171 -6.06 7.82 -24.15
CA THR A 171 -6.78 6.77 -24.86
C THR A 171 -6.28 6.64 -26.29
N LYS A 172 -6.34 5.41 -26.81
CA LYS A 172 -6.12 5.10 -28.21
C LYS A 172 -7.10 4.04 -28.67
N LYS A 173 -7.66 4.18 -29.86
CA LYS A 173 -8.49 3.15 -30.47
C LYS A 173 -7.59 2.12 -31.17
N VAL A 174 -7.62 0.88 -30.69
CA VAL A 174 -6.84 -0.26 -31.22
C VAL A 174 -7.84 -1.33 -31.65
N ASN A 175 -7.83 -1.70 -32.91
CA ASN A 175 -8.77 -2.68 -33.49
C ASN A 175 -10.25 -2.40 -33.12
N GLY A 176 -10.64 -1.13 -33.15
CA GLY A 176 -12.01 -0.72 -32.83
C GLY A 176 -12.31 -0.53 -31.33
N VAL A 177 -11.44 -0.98 -30.43
CA VAL A 177 -11.60 -0.89 -28.97
C VAL A 177 -10.80 0.28 -28.42
N VAL A 178 -11.41 1.09 -27.53
CA VAL A 178 -10.70 2.15 -26.81
C VAL A 178 -9.88 1.50 -25.71
N ARG A 179 -8.56 1.76 -25.74
CA ARG A 179 -7.62 1.30 -24.72
C ARG A 179 -6.98 2.49 -24.00
N TRP A 180 -6.78 2.34 -22.71
CA TRP A 180 -6.22 3.35 -21.84
C TRP A 180 -4.75 3.10 -21.55
N SER A 181 -3.96 4.16 -21.47
CA SER A 181 -2.56 4.15 -21.05
C SER A 181 -2.32 5.30 -20.08
N TYR A 182 -1.33 5.16 -19.22
CA TYR A 182 -0.97 6.18 -18.25
C TYR A 182 0.48 6.66 -18.47
N TYR A 183 0.69 7.95 -18.27
CA TYR A 183 2.00 8.59 -18.35
C TYR A 183 2.34 9.15 -16.96
N ASP A 184 3.52 8.79 -16.45
CA ASP A 184 3.99 9.19 -15.13
C ASP A 184 4.38 10.67 -15.03
N SER A 185 4.95 11.07 -13.88
CA SER A 185 5.43 12.44 -13.65
C SER A 185 6.52 12.89 -14.62
N ASP A 186 7.28 11.95 -15.18
CA ASP A 186 8.35 12.24 -16.15
C ASP A 186 7.82 12.28 -17.59
N GLY A 187 6.53 12.02 -17.78
CA GLY A 187 5.91 11.92 -19.10
C GLY A 187 6.21 10.61 -19.83
N ARG A 188 6.66 9.59 -19.10
CA ARG A 188 6.93 8.26 -19.65
C ARG A 188 5.70 7.39 -19.52
N ARG A 189 5.38 6.68 -20.60
CA ARG A 189 4.32 5.66 -20.56
C ARG A 189 4.74 4.50 -19.67
N VAL A 190 3.82 4.00 -18.84
CA VAL A 190 4.08 2.89 -17.93
C VAL A 190 3.79 1.54 -18.57
N PHE A 191 4.53 0.48 -18.17
CA PHE A 191 4.48 -0.87 -18.73
C PHE A 191 4.74 -1.90 -17.63
N ASN A 192 4.11 -3.06 -17.69
CA ASN A 192 4.32 -4.20 -16.77
C ASN A 192 4.35 -3.77 -15.30
N VAL A 193 3.34 -3.03 -14.86
CA VAL A 193 3.35 -2.45 -13.52
C VAL A 193 1.96 -2.29 -12.94
N TRP A 194 1.83 -2.58 -11.67
CA TRP A 194 0.72 -2.13 -10.84
C TRP A 194 0.94 -0.68 -10.43
N LYS A 195 -0.09 0.15 -10.57
CA LYS A 195 -0.09 1.54 -10.11
C LYS A 195 -1.37 1.88 -9.38
N GLN A 196 -1.20 2.54 -8.26
CA GLN A 196 -2.32 3.15 -7.55
C GLN A 196 -2.49 4.59 -8.08
N LEU A 197 -3.65 4.87 -8.64
CA LEU A 197 -3.94 6.17 -9.27
C LEU A 197 -5.24 6.74 -8.73
N LEU A 198 -5.25 8.07 -8.56
CA LEU A 198 -6.44 8.81 -8.14
C LEU A 198 -7.40 8.98 -9.32
N TYR A 199 -8.66 8.59 -9.14
CA TYR A 199 -9.75 8.85 -10.06
C TYR A 199 -10.97 9.34 -9.29
N GLU A 200 -11.49 10.51 -9.63
CA GLU A 200 -12.66 11.15 -8.98
C GLU A 200 -12.61 11.15 -7.44
N GLY A 201 -11.42 11.41 -6.87
CA GLY A 201 -11.23 11.48 -5.42
C GLY A 201 -11.01 10.13 -4.73
N THR A 202 -11.01 9.03 -5.46
CA THR A 202 -10.76 7.68 -4.95
C THR A 202 -9.51 7.08 -5.57
N MET A 203 -8.70 6.42 -4.73
CA MET A 203 -7.50 5.72 -5.19
C MET A 203 -7.87 4.29 -5.60
N PHE A 204 -7.53 3.92 -6.84
CA PHE A 204 -7.73 2.57 -7.37
C PHE A 204 -6.41 1.96 -7.85
N TRP A 205 -6.32 0.65 -7.79
CA TRP A 205 -5.22 -0.10 -8.38
C TRP A 205 -5.52 -0.43 -9.85
N TYR A 206 -4.54 -0.19 -10.71
CA TYR A 206 -4.58 -0.51 -12.13
C TYR A 206 -3.34 -1.30 -12.50
N HIS A 207 -3.48 -2.29 -13.37
CA HIS A 207 -2.35 -2.96 -14.00
C HIS A 207 -2.18 -2.49 -15.43
N PHE A 208 -0.92 -2.28 -15.84
CA PHE A 208 -0.55 -1.94 -17.21
C PHE A 208 0.30 -3.05 -17.79
N GLY A 209 -0.16 -3.66 -18.89
CA GLY A 209 0.50 -4.79 -19.53
C GLY A 209 1.81 -4.43 -20.23
N ALA A 210 2.43 -5.44 -20.87
CA ALA A 210 3.66 -5.30 -21.63
C ALA A 210 3.50 -4.35 -22.84
N ASP A 211 2.30 -4.18 -23.35
CA ASP A 211 1.94 -3.25 -24.42
C ASP A 211 1.67 -1.81 -23.92
N GLY A 212 1.74 -1.60 -22.59
CA GLY A 212 1.54 -0.33 -21.89
C GLY A 212 0.09 0.13 -21.85
N TYR A 213 -0.86 -0.72 -22.16
CA TYR A 213 -2.28 -0.43 -21.95
C TYR A 213 -2.75 -1.00 -20.62
N MET A 214 -3.75 -0.35 -20.04
CA MET A 214 -4.45 -0.81 -18.87
C MET A 214 -5.12 -2.16 -19.16
N ASP A 215 -4.88 -3.15 -18.31
CA ASP A 215 -5.52 -4.44 -18.40
C ASP A 215 -6.95 -4.40 -17.85
N THR A 216 -7.81 -5.27 -18.36
CA THR A 216 -9.21 -5.44 -17.95
C THR A 216 -9.61 -6.90 -18.05
N GLY A 217 -10.57 -7.33 -17.25
CA GLY A 217 -10.98 -8.72 -17.18
C GLY A 217 -10.01 -9.57 -16.36
N TRP A 218 -9.92 -10.85 -16.65
CA TRP A 218 -9.01 -11.75 -15.95
C TRP A 218 -7.56 -11.49 -16.34
N PHE A 219 -6.72 -11.25 -15.34
CA PHE A 219 -5.29 -11.05 -15.46
C PHE A 219 -4.55 -11.96 -14.47
N LYS A 220 -3.50 -12.63 -14.93
CA LYS A 220 -2.62 -13.44 -14.08
C LYS A 220 -1.28 -12.72 -13.92
N ASP A 221 -0.95 -12.37 -12.69
CA ASP A 221 0.31 -11.71 -12.38
C ASP A 221 1.51 -12.65 -12.44
N ALA A 222 2.72 -12.10 -12.44
CA ALA A 222 3.99 -12.84 -12.46
C ALA A 222 4.13 -13.80 -11.27
N ASP A 223 3.54 -13.47 -10.13
CA ASP A 223 3.51 -14.30 -8.91
C ASP A 223 2.51 -15.47 -8.99
N GLY A 224 1.76 -15.58 -10.10
CA GLY A 224 0.81 -16.65 -10.35
C GLY A 224 -0.60 -16.41 -9.83
N ASN A 225 -0.86 -15.25 -9.21
CA ASN A 225 -2.16 -14.86 -8.71
C ASN A 225 -3.08 -14.36 -9.83
N TRP A 226 -4.37 -14.65 -9.71
CA TRP A 226 -5.39 -14.17 -10.64
C TRP A 226 -6.13 -12.97 -10.06
N TYR A 227 -6.26 -11.94 -10.90
CA TYR A 227 -7.02 -10.71 -10.60
C TYR A 227 -8.12 -10.54 -11.64
N TYR A 228 -9.25 -9.99 -11.21
CA TYR A 228 -10.29 -9.59 -12.14
C TYR A 228 -10.42 -8.07 -12.11
N LEU A 229 -9.98 -7.44 -13.19
CA LEU A 229 -10.00 -5.99 -13.38
C LEU A 229 -11.27 -5.60 -14.10
N ASN A 230 -12.04 -4.65 -13.55
CA ASN A 230 -13.34 -4.29 -14.09
C ASN A 230 -13.28 -3.96 -15.61
N PRO A 231 -13.95 -4.73 -16.49
CA PRO A 231 -13.95 -4.46 -17.93
C PRO A 231 -14.95 -3.38 -18.35
N VAL A 232 -15.85 -2.97 -17.45
CA VAL A 232 -16.95 -2.04 -17.77
C VAL A 232 -16.46 -0.60 -17.69
N SER A 233 -16.80 0.21 -18.70
CA SER A 233 -16.47 1.64 -18.73
C SER A 233 -17.53 2.44 -17.96
N ASP A 234 -17.49 2.34 -16.62
CA ASP A 234 -18.43 2.97 -15.68
C ASP A 234 -17.73 3.96 -14.72
N GLY A 235 -16.50 4.34 -15.02
CA GLY A 235 -15.64 5.16 -14.15
C GLY A 235 -14.67 4.33 -13.29
N THR A 236 -14.89 3.02 -13.16
CA THR A 236 -13.99 2.10 -12.41
C THR A 236 -13.35 1.05 -13.32
N GLN A 237 -13.35 1.25 -14.65
CA GLN A 237 -12.74 0.33 -15.60
C GLN A 237 -11.27 0.10 -15.30
N GLY A 238 -10.84 -1.17 -15.22
CA GLY A 238 -9.45 -1.57 -14.99
C GLY A 238 -9.04 -1.62 -13.51
N THR A 239 -9.99 -1.38 -12.59
CA THR A 239 -9.75 -1.45 -11.13
C THR A 239 -9.98 -2.84 -10.57
#